data_af6164aa242793e798d665611fa3ef28
#
_entry.id   af6164aa242793e798d665611fa3ef28
#
_cell.length_a   1.000
_cell.length_b   1.000
_cell.length_c   1.000
_cell.angle_alpha   90.00
_cell.angle_beta   90.00
_cell.angle_gamma   90.00
#
_symmetry.space_group_name_H-M   'P 1'
#
loop_
_entity.id
_entity.type
_entity.pdbx_description
1 polymer ?
#
loop_
_entity_poly.entity_id
_entity_poly.type
_entity_poly.pdbx_seq_one_letter_code
_entity_poly.pdbx_strand_id
1 'polypeptide(L)'
;VFLGITVITSFSSYMMLIQALGFLISAIASPLGAYIGAKLYSDSKEKVIRIISLYNSLFFMLGVFCAYMFYISSSTFVSLWMGKEIVLSQQLVLLLSVNCFVLIARISFDVAKVGLGYMSDIELPLLEAIINIIVSLVLVHYLGLNGIVIGTIVSNIIVVMILKPVFLYKNALKSDNAFIIHELIRSWFFISIFLLSIFFITRAKVIVSNEWLDFFIQVCMSSITPLLLLIMIYSVFDSNVRKFMFVMFKKMYREN
;
A
#
# COMPACT_ATOMS: atom_id res chain seq x y z
N VAL A 1 25.54 -16.16 -6.85
CA VAL A 1 25.42 -16.17 -5.39
C VAL A 1 24.20 -17.00 -5.04
N PHE A 2 24.41 -18.24 -4.58
CA PHE A 2 23.32 -19.10 -4.15
C PHE A 2 22.91 -18.67 -2.72
N LEU A 3 21.75 -18.07 -2.61
CA LEU A 3 21.10 -17.85 -1.31
C LEU A 3 20.72 -19.23 -0.75
N GLY A 4 21.12 -19.53 0.49
CA GLY A 4 20.79 -20.80 1.12
C GLY A 4 19.28 -21.03 1.22
N ILE A 5 18.84 -22.30 1.27
CA ILE A 5 17.42 -22.68 1.33
C ILE A 5 16.69 -21.96 2.47
N THR A 6 17.34 -21.79 3.63
CA THR A 6 16.78 -21.06 4.78
C THR A 6 16.42 -19.61 4.45
N VAL A 7 17.26 -18.91 3.71
CA VAL A 7 17.01 -17.51 3.31
C VAL A 7 15.82 -17.41 2.37
N ILE A 8 15.70 -18.38 1.44
CA ILE A 8 14.56 -18.44 0.52
C ILE A 8 13.26 -18.70 1.28
N THR A 9 13.28 -19.64 2.23
CA THR A 9 12.13 -19.95 3.09
C THR A 9 11.71 -18.74 3.90
N SER A 10 12.66 -18.06 4.55
CA SER A 10 12.41 -16.84 5.31
C SER A 10 11.75 -15.77 4.44
N PHE A 11 12.33 -15.46 3.31
CA PHE A 11 11.80 -14.45 2.39
C PHE A 11 10.40 -14.80 1.88
N SER A 12 10.19 -16.07 1.48
CA SER A 12 8.90 -16.53 0.97
C SER A 12 7.79 -16.43 2.01
N SER A 13 8.08 -16.69 3.29
CA SER A 13 7.11 -16.58 4.38
C SER A 13 6.60 -15.14 4.54
N TYR A 14 7.49 -14.15 4.49
CA TYR A 14 7.06 -12.74 4.55
C TYR A 14 6.33 -12.30 3.29
N MET A 15 6.78 -12.76 2.11
CA MET A 15 6.08 -12.47 0.85
C MET A 15 4.68 -13.06 0.81
N MET A 16 4.47 -14.26 1.40
CA MET A 16 3.16 -14.89 1.52
C MET A 16 2.19 -14.03 2.36
N LEU A 17 2.67 -13.42 3.46
CA LEU A 17 1.85 -12.50 4.25
C LEU A 17 1.47 -11.24 3.45
N ILE A 18 2.41 -10.65 2.71
CA ILE A 18 2.14 -9.48 1.86
C ILE A 18 1.12 -9.83 0.78
N GLN A 19 1.28 -10.98 0.12
CA GLN A 19 0.36 -11.43 -0.93
C GLN A 19 -1.04 -11.72 -0.37
N ALA A 20 -1.15 -12.31 0.82
CA ALA A 20 -2.42 -12.55 1.48
C ALA A 20 -3.16 -11.24 1.79
N LEU A 21 -2.45 -10.22 2.32
CA LEU A 21 -3.01 -8.88 2.51
C LEU A 21 -3.47 -8.26 1.19
N GLY A 22 -2.63 -8.31 0.16
CA GLY A 22 -2.97 -7.80 -1.17
C GLY A 22 -4.21 -8.50 -1.75
N PHE A 23 -4.31 -9.81 -1.63
CA PHE A 23 -5.47 -10.59 -2.08
C PHE A 23 -6.76 -10.18 -1.37
N LEU A 24 -6.74 -10.09 -0.04
CA LEU A 24 -7.90 -9.68 0.75
C LEU A 24 -8.39 -8.27 0.37
N ILE A 25 -7.46 -7.33 0.24
CA ILE A 25 -7.80 -5.95 -0.13
C ILE A 25 -8.30 -5.87 -1.57
N SER A 26 -7.71 -6.63 -2.50
CA SER A 26 -8.16 -6.68 -3.89
C SER A 26 -9.58 -7.26 -4.01
N ALA A 27 -9.92 -8.27 -3.21
CA ALA A 27 -11.26 -8.84 -3.18
C ALA A 27 -12.32 -7.81 -2.75
N ILE A 28 -12.00 -6.98 -1.73
CA ILE A 28 -12.87 -5.88 -1.29
C ILE A 28 -12.91 -4.74 -2.32
N ALA A 29 -11.81 -4.49 -3.01
CA ALA A 29 -11.68 -3.42 -3.99
C ALA A 29 -12.36 -3.72 -5.33
N SER A 30 -12.47 -4.99 -5.72
CA SER A 30 -13.00 -5.40 -7.02
C SER A 30 -14.36 -4.80 -7.38
N PRO A 31 -15.38 -4.75 -6.49
CA PRO A 31 -16.66 -4.12 -6.80
C PRO A 31 -16.59 -2.62 -7.13
N LEU A 32 -15.53 -1.94 -6.66
CA LEU A 32 -15.36 -0.50 -6.92
C LEU A 32 -15.07 -0.22 -8.40
N GLY A 33 -14.44 -1.15 -9.12
CA GLY A 33 -14.26 -1.04 -10.58
C GLY A 33 -15.59 -0.98 -11.31
N ALA A 34 -16.51 -1.88 -10.98
CA ALA A 34 -17.87 -1.87 -11.54
C ALA A 34 -18.63 -0.58 -11.19
N TYR A 35 -18.48 -0.09 -9.95
CA TYR A 35 -19.08 1.18 -9.54
C TYR A 35 -18.52 2.37 -10.32
N ILE A 36 -17.20 2.45 -10.55
CA ILE A 36 -16.57 3.50 -11.37
C ILE A 36 -17.10 3.45 -12.80
N GLY A 37 -17.19 2.23 -13.39
CA GLY A 37 -17.74 2.02 -14.72
C GLY A 37 -19.20 2.51 -14.85
N ALA A 38 -20.06 2.15 -13.89
CA ALA A 38 -21.44 2.63 -13.84
C ALA A 38 -21.50 4.16 -13.73
N LYS A 39 -20.64 4.79 -12.92
CA LYS A 39 -20.58 6.23 -12.75
C LYS A 39 -20.07 6.97 -14.00
N LEU A 40 -19.25 6.34 -14.81
CA LEU A 40 -18.78 6.90 -16.08
C LEU A 40 -19.96 7.19 -17.05
N TYR A 41 -21.01 6.36 -17.01
CA TYR A 41 -22.21 6.54 -17.84
C TYR A 41 -23.25 7.48 -17.23
N SER A 42 -23.33 7.61 -15.92
CA SER A 42 -24.39 8.34 -15.23
C SER A 42 -24.00 9.73 -14.75
N ASP A 43 -22.71 9.98 -14.57
CA ASP A 43 -22.21 11.21 -13.95
C ASP A 43 -21.26 11.98 -14.89
N SER A 44 -20.99 13.27 -14.56
CA SER A 44 -20.01 14.05 -15.28
C SER A 44 -18.57 13.53 -15.03
N LYS A 45 -17.69 13.75 -15.98
CA LYS A 45 -16.30 13.35 -15.93
C LYS A 45 -15.58 13.86 -14.67
N GLU A 46 -15.86 15.09 -14.24
CA GLU A 46 -15.28 15.70 -13.05
C GLU A 46 -15.69 14.96 -11.77
N LYS A 47 -16.92 14.43 -11.73
CA LYS A 47 -17.36 13.60 -10.60
C LYS A 47 -16.65 12.27 -10.59
N VAL A 48 -16.46 11.62 -11.74
CA VAL A 48 -15.71 10.35 -11.85
C VAL A 48 -14.26 10.55 -11.41
N ILE A 49 -13.60 11.63 -11.85
CA ILE A 49 -12.24 11.99 -11.42
C ILE A 49 -12.17 12.13 -9.89
N ARG A 50 -13.13 12.82 -9.27
CA ARG A 50 -13.18 12.97 -7.80
C ARG A 50 -13.38 11.65 -7.07
N ILE A 51 -14.19 10.74 -7.61
CA ILE A 51 -14.38 9.40 -7.05
C ILE A 51 -13.07 8.61 -7.09
N ILE A 52 -12.38 8.61 -8.23
CA ILE A 52 -11.08 7.93 -8.38
C ILE A 52 -10.04 8.54 -7.44
N SER A 53 -9.96 9.88 -7.37
CA SER A 53 -9.07 10.59 -6.46
C SER A 53 -9.34 10.26 -4.99
N LEU A 54 -10.63 10.14 -4.58
CA LEU A 54 -10.99 9.70 -3.23
C LEU A 54 -10.53 8.26 -2.97
N TYR A 55 -10.75 7.33 -3.91
CA TYR A 55 -10.30 5.95 -3.74
C TYR A 55 -8.79 5.86 -3.64
N ASN A 56 -8.05 6.61 -4.45
CA ASN A 56 -6.59 6.66 -4.34
C ASN A 56 -6.18 7.07 -2.93
N SER A 57 -6.77 8.13 -2.35
CA SER A 57 -6.47 8.55 -0.98
C SER A 57 -6.79 7.47 0.04
N LEU A 58 -7.94 6.81 -0.06
CA LEU A 58 -8.33 5.75 0.87
C LEU A 58 -7.41 4.53 0.80
N PHE A 59 -7.02 4.11 -0.42
CA PHE A 59 -6.09 2.99 -0.59
C PHE A 59 -4.66 3.34 -0.17
N PHE A 60 -4.22 4.57 -0.34
CA PHE A 60 -2.94 5.04 0.17
C PHE A 60 -2.94 5.04 1.70
N MET A 61 -4.00 5.54 2.34
CA MET A 61 -4.16 5.49 3.79
C MET A 61 -4.15 4.04 4.30
N LEU A 62 -4.89 3.16 3.66
CA LEU A 62 -4.91 1.73 3.98
C LEU A 62 -3.53 1.10 3.78
N GLY A 63 -2.83 1.46 2.71
CA GLY A 63 -1.47 1.03 2.42
C GLY A 63 -0.48 1.43 3.51
N VAL A 64 -0.52 2.68 3.97
CA VAL A 64 0.30 3.17 5.09
C VAL A 64 0.02 2.36 6.35
N PHE A 65 -1.26 2.15 6.68
CA PHE A 65 -1.67 1.38 7.85
C PHE A 65 -1.17 -0.08 7.79
N CYS A 66 -1.43 -0.77 6.67
CA CYS A 66 -1.02 -2.16 6.50
C CYS A 66 0.51 -2.33 6.51
N ALA A 67 1.24 -1.43 5.85
CA ALA A 67 2.70 -1.46 5.84
C ALA A 67 3.28 -1.23 7.25
N TYR A 68 2.70 -0.29 8.01
CA TYR A 68 3.07 -0.07 9.41
C TYR A 68 2.82 -1.31 10.26
N MET A 69 1.60 -1.88 10.18
CA MET A 69 1.25 -3.10 10.91
C MET A 69 2.14 -4.29 10.52
N PHE A 70 2.44 -4.43 9.23
CA PHE A 70 3.37 -5.44 8.74
C PHE A 70 4.77 -5.26 9.36
N TYR A 71 5.30 -4.03 9.38
CA TYR A 71 6.62 -3.75 9.95
C TYR A 71 6.74 -4.13 11.42
N ILE A 72 5.72 -3.84 12.24
CA ILE A 72 5.77 -4.08 13.68
C ILE A 72 5.42 -5.53 14.08
N SER A 73 4.57 -6.22 13.30
CA SER A 73 4.01 -7.51 13.70
C SER A 73 4.56 -8.71 12.95
N SER A 74 5.05 -8.56 11.71
CA SER A 74 5.43 -9.69 10.86
C SER A 74 6.55 -10.55 11.46
N SER A 75 7.58 -9.96 12.05
CA SER A 75 8.70 -10.72 12.64
C SER A 75 8.24 -11.55 13.84
N THR A 76 7.39 -11.02 14.70
CA THR A 76 6.81 -11.75 15.82
C THR A 76 5.90 -12.87 15.34
N PHE A 77 5.04 -12.57 14.37
CA PHE A 77 4.15 -13.58 13.76
C PHE A 77 4.93 -14.72 13.12
N VAL A 78 5.95 -14.43 12.31
CA VAL A 78 6.78 -15.46 11.66
C VAL A 78 7.55 -16.27 12.69
N SER A 79 8.06 -15.64 13.74
CA SER A 79 8.72 -16.31 14.85
C SER A 79 7.82 -17.34 15.56
N LEU A 80 6.54 -16.99 15.79
CA LEU A 80 5.56 -17.86 16.42
C LEU A 80 5.05 -18.96 15.48
N TRP A 81 4.94 -18.66 14.19
CA TRP A 81 4.37 -19.56 13.19
C TRP A 81 5.39 -20.57 12.66
N MET A 82 6.62 -20.13 12.34
CA MET A 82 7.62 -20.95 11.66
C MET A 82 8.93 -21.12 12.45
N GLY A 83 9.07 -20.43 13.57
CA GLY A 83 10.27 -20.48 14.42
C GLY A 83 11.19 -19.28 14.26
N LYS A 84 12.03 -19.09 15.29
CA LYS A 84 12.92 -17.92 15.41
C LYS A 84 14.04 -17.89 14.37
N GLU A 85 14.41 -19.04 13.81
CA GLU A 85 15.50 -19.17 12.84
C GLU A 85 15.16 -18.58 11.45
N ILE A 86 13.85 -18.40 11.18
CA ILE A 86 13.34 -17.91 9.89
C ILE A 86 13.11 -16.40 9.89
N VAL A 87 13.31 -15.73 11.03
CA VAL A 87 13.08 -14.29 11.15
C VAL A 87 14.10 -13.49 10.34
N LEU A 88 13.62 -12.62 9.46
CA LEU A 88 14.46 -11.75 8.65
C LEU A 88 15.03 -10.58 9.46
N SER A 89 16.12 -9.99 8.95
CA SER A 89 16.70 -8.77 9.54
C SER A 89 15.68 -7.62 9.50
N GLN A 90 15.73 -6.73 10.50
CA GLN A 90 14.82 -5.59 10.59
C GLN A 90 14.90 -4.65 9.39
N GLN A 91 16.09 -4.52 8.78
CA GLN A 91 16.26 -3.74 7.54
C GLN A 91 15.48 -4.34 6.37
N LEU A 92 15.52 -5.66 6.21
CA LEU A 92 14.78 -6.34 5.15
C LEU A 92 13.27 -6.28 5.39
N VAL A 93 12.83 -6.41 6.64
CA VAL A 93 11.41 -6.25 7.00
C VAL A 93 10.93 -4.83 6.69
N LEU A 94 11.75 -3.81 6.92
CA LEU A 94 11.45 -2.43 6.54
C LEU A 94 11.27 -2.30 5.02
N LEU A 95 12.18 -2.83 4.22
CA LEU A 95 12.07 -2.82 2.76
C LEU A 95 10.80 -3.54 2.28
N LEU A 96 10.50 -4.70 2.88
CA LEU A 96 9.28 -5.45 2.57
C LEU A 96 8.01 -4.69 2.97
N SER A 97 8.03 -3.90 4.06
CA SER A 97 6.90 -3.06 4.45
C SER A 97 6.65 -1.92 3.45
N VAL A 98 7.71 -1.32 2.89
CA VAL A 98 7.58 -0.36 1.78
C VAL A 98 6.96 -1.04 0.56
N ASN A 99 7.39 -2.25 0.22
CA ASN A 99 6.80 -3.00 -0.89
C ASN A 99 5.33 -3.34 -0.63
N CYS A 100 4.96 -3.70 0.59
CA CYS A 100 3.57 -3.91 1.02
C CYS A 100 2.71 -2.64 0.81
N PHE A 101 3.23 -1.47 1.18
CA PHE A 101 2.56 -0.20 0.92
C PHE A 101 2.25 -0.02 -0.57
N VAL A 102 3.27 -0.18 -1.44
CA VAL A 102 3.11 0.02 -2.89
C VAL A 102 2.12 -0.97 -3.49
N LEU A 103 2.16 -2.24 -3.05
CA LEU A 103 1.23 -3.27 -3.49
C LEU A 103 -0.23 -2.86 -3.22
N ILE A 104 -0.52 -2.32 -2.04
CA ILE A 104 -1.88 -1.92 -1.66
C ILE A 104 -2.29 -0.63 -2.37
N ALA A 105 -1.41 0.36 -2.44
CA ALA A 105 -1.66 1.60 -3.15
C ALA A 105 -1.94 1.37 -4.65
N ARG A 106 -1.24 0.42 -5.29
CA ARG A 106 -1.44 0.02 -6.69
C ARG A 106 -2.87 -0.42 -7.00
N ILE A 107 -3.55 -1.07 -6.05
CA ILE A 107 -4.90 -1.61 -6.25
C ILE A 107 -5.87 -0.52 -6.69
N SER A 108 -5.75 0.70 -6.16
CA SER A 108 -6.63 1.80 -6.53
C SER A 108 -6.53 2.18 -8.01
N PHE A 109 -5.31 2.20 -8.55
CA PHE A 109 -5.09 2.48 -9.97
C PHE A 109 -5.57 1.34 -10.86
N ASP A 110 -5.36 0.09 -10.46
CA ASP A 110 -5.79 -1.09 -11.22
C ASP A 110 -7.32 -1.18 -11.27
N VAL A 111 -8.00 -0.93 -10.15
CA VAL A 111 -9.47 -0.86 -10.08
C VAL A 111 -10.02 0.30 -10.92
N ALA A 112 -9.42 1.48 -10.85
CA ALA A 112 -9.82 2.62 -11.66
C ALA A 112 -9.66 2.34 -13.16
N LYS A 113 -8.55 1.73 -13.57
CA LYS A 113 -8.28 1.33 -14.95
C LYS A 113 -9.34 0.37 -15.48
N VAL A 114 -9.66 -0.67 -14.71
CA VAL A 114 -10.70 -1.65 -15.06
C VAL A 114 -12.07 -0.97 -15.18
N GLY A 115 -12.42 -0.12 -14.23
CA GLY A 115 -13.69 0.62 -14.23
C GLY A 115 -13.83 1.59 -15.42
N LEU A 116 -12.73 2.18 -15.88
CA LEU A 116 -12.72 3.03 -17.07
C LEU A 116 -12.67 2.26 -18.39
N GLY A 117 -12.52 0.92 -18.35
CA GLY A 117 -12.33 0.08 -19.54
C GLY A 117 -11.02 0.36 -20.28
N TYR A 118 -10.04 0.97 -19.61
CA TYR A 118 -8.80 1.43 -20.22
C TYR A 118 -7.67 0.40 -20.01
N MET A 119 -7.43 -0.45 -21.01
CA MET A 119 -6.49 -1.58 -20.95
C MET A 119 -5.22 -1.39 -21.80
N SER A 120 -4.98 -0.19 -22.35
CA SER A 120 -3.87 0.08 -23.28
C SER A 120 -2.53 0.40 -22.61
N ASP A 121 -2.36 0.04 -21.34
CA ASP A 121 -1.13 0.28 -20.56
C ASP A 121 -0.18 -0.95 -20.50
N ILE A 122 -0.21 -1.81 -21.51
CA ILE A 122 0.59 -3.06 -21.56
C ILE A 122 2.09 -2.78 -21.43
N GLU A 123 2.54 -1.62 -21.88
CA GLU A 123 3.94 -1.20 -21.82
C GLU A 123 4.43 -0.98 -20.38
N LEU A 124 3.55 -0.55 -19.46
CA LEU A 124 3.94 -0.23 -18.09
C LEU A 124 4.37 -1.46 -17.27
N PRO A 125 3.64 -2.59 -17.25
CA PRO A 125 4.11 -3.80 -16.60
C PRO A 125 5.40 -4.36 -17.19
N LEU A 126 5.60 -4.24 -18.52
CA LEU A 126 6.83 -4.65 -19.19
C LEU A 126 8.00 -3.79 -18.71
N LEU A 127 7.83 -2.47 -18.68
CA LEU A 127 8.83 -1.53 -18.19
C LEU A 127 9.16 -1.80 -16.71
N GLU A 128 8.15 -2.07 -15.88
CA GLU A 128 8.32 -2.45 -14.47
C GLU A 128 9.21 -3.70 -14.34
N ALA A 129 8.95 -4.74 -15.13
CA ALA A 129 9.73 -5.96 -15.11
C ALA A 129 11.19 -5.73 -15.56
N ILE A 130 11.41 -4.95 -16.61
CA ILE A 130 12.75 -4.62 -17.13
C ILE A 130 13.56 -3.84 -16.08
N ILE A 131 12.98 -2.80 -15.50
CA ILE A 131 13.64 -2.00 -14.46
C ILE A 131 13.96 -2.88 -13.25
N ASN A 132 13.00 -3.70 -12.81
CA ASN A 132 13.20 -4.61 -11.68
C ASN A 132 14.38 -5.56 -11.92
N ILE A 133 14.41 -6.23 -13.07
CA ILE A 133 15.49 -7.17 -13.40
C ILE A 133 16.84 -6.46 -13.42
N ILE A 134 16.96 -5.32 -14.12
CA ILE A 134 18.22 -4.61 -14.24
C ILE A 134 18.74 -4.14 -12.88
N VAL A 135 17.88 -3.45 -12.11
CA VAL A 135 18.28 -2.90 -10.80
C VAL A 135 18.57 -4.01 -9.80
N SER A 136 17.76 -5.07 -9.77
CA SER A 136 17.97 -6.22 -8.89
C SER A 136 19.26 -6.97 -9.20
N LEU A 137 19.60 -7.18 -10.48
CA LEU A 137 20.84 -7.84 -10.89
C LEU A 137 22.08 -7.02 -10.51
N VAL A 138 22.02 -5.71 -10.63
CA VAL A 138 23.12 -4.83 -10.20
C VAL A 138 23.25 -4.85 -8.68
N LEU A 139 22.15 -4.66 -7.95
CA LEU A 139 22.20 -4.49 -6.49
C LEU A 139 22.41 -5.78 -5.72
N VAL A 140 22.05 -6.95 -6.28
CA VAL A 140 22.25 -8.23 -5.59
C VAL A 140 23.72 -8.54 -5.32
N HIS A 141 24.61 -8.07 -6.18
CA HIS A 141 26.06 -8.24 -6.00
C HIS A 141 26.63 -7.51 -4.78
N TYR A 142 26.04 -6.35 -4.44
CA TYR A 142 26.51 -5.50 -3.34
C TYR A 142 25.73 -5.70 -2.05
N LEU A 143 24.42 -5.95 -2.16
CA LEU A 143 23.47 -5.94 -1.04
C LEU A 143 22.77 -7.29 -0.82
N GLY A 144 23.10 -8.31 -1.60
CA GLY A 144 22.45 -9.61 -1.49
C GLY A 144 20.94 -9.53 -1.64
N LEU A 145 20.19 -10.16 -0.74
CA LEU A 145 18.72 -10.19 -0.78
C LEU A 145 18.09 -8.78 -0.67
N ASN A 146 18.68 -7.89 0.12
CA ASN A 146 18.23 -6.49 0.20
C ASN A 146 18.25 -5.82 -1.18
N GLY A 147 19.25 -6.11 -2.01
CA GLY A 147 19.36 -5.57 -3.36
C GLY A 147 18.21 -5.99 -4.28
N ILE A 148 17.74 -7.22 -4.16
CA ILE A 148 16.57 -7.72 -4.93
C ILE A 148 15.31 -6.94 -4.54
N VAL A 149 15.08 -6.76 -3.24
CA VAL A 149 13.90 -6.04 -2.74
C VAL A 149 13.96 -4.55 -3.11
N ILE A 150 15.15 -3.94 -3.03
CA ILE A 150 15.35 -2.55 -3.47
C ILE A 150 15.06 -2.41 -4.97
N GLY A 151 15.49 -3.36 -5.81
CA GLY A 151 15.15 -3.36 -7.23
C GLY A 151 13.65 -3.37 -7.49
N THR A 152 12.92 -4.20 -6.74
CA THR A 152 11.44 -4.23 -6.78
C THR A 152 10.83 -2.89 -6.33
N ILE A 153 11.34 -2.29 -5.26
CA ILE A 153 10.86 -0.99 -4.78
C ILE A 153 11.13 0.11 -5.82
N VAL A 154 12.31 0.16 -6.41
CA VAL A 154 12.67 1.16 -7.43
C VAL A 154 11.77 1.05 -8.65
N SER A 155 11.57 -0.16 -9.20
CA SER A 155 10.66 -0.36 -10.33
C SER A 155 9.22 0.04 -9.99
N ASN A 156 8.73 -0.33 -8.81
CA ASN A 156 7.42 0.04 -8.30
C ASN A 156 7.25 1.55 -8.12
N ILE A 157 8.24 2.24 -7.57
CA ILE A 157 8.22 3.69 -7.42
C ILE A 157 8.11 4.36 -8.79
N ILE A 158 8.95 4.00 -9.74
CA ILE A 158 8.96 4.60 -11.07
C ILE A 158 7.65 4.30 -11.81
N VAL A 159 7.27 3.04 -11.89
CA VAL A 159 6.13 2.64 -12.73
C VAL A 159 4.80 2.82 -12.01
N VAL A 160 4.66 2.32 -10.79
CA VAL A 160 3.37 2.32 -10.08
C VAL A 160 3.05 3.67 -9.46
N MET A 161 4.04 4.35 -8.86
CA MET A 161 3.79 5.61 -8.14
C MET A 161 3.89 6.85 -9.02
N ILE A 162 4.53 6.78 -10.20
CA ILE A 162 4.71 7.92 -11.10
C ILE A 162 4.01 7.66 -12.44
N LEU A 163 4.41 6.63 -13.19
CA LEU A 163 3.94 6.44 -14.56
C LEU A 163 2.47 6.01 -14.64
N LYS A 164 2.01 5.09 -13.78
CA LYS A 164 0.61 4.63 -13.77
C LYS A 164 -0.39 5.76 -13.50
N PRO A 165 -0.23 6.59 -12.44
CA PRO A 165 -1.12 7.74 -12.24
C PRO A 165 -1.09 8.71 -13.40
N VAL A 166 0.11 9.06 -13.92
CA VAL A 166 0.24 9.95 -15.07
C VAL A 166 -0.54 9.38 -16.27
N PHE A 167 -0.34 8.11 -16.57
CA PHE A 167 -1.00 7.44 -17.67
C PHE A 167 -2.52 7.41 -17.52
N LEU A 168 -3.02 7.06 -16.31
CA LEU A 168 -4.44 7.01 -15.99
C LEU A 168 -5.09 8.39 -16.12
N TYR A 169 -4.53 9.40 -15.47
CA TYR A 169 -5.13 10.74 -15.46
C TYR A 169 -4.98 11.45 -16.79
N LYS A 170 -3.85 11.31 -17.50
CA LYS A 170 -3.61 11.96 -18.78
C LYS A 170 -4.37 11.28 -19.92
N ASN A 171 -4.23 9.98 -20.06
CA ASN A 171 -4.72 9.25 -21.23
C ASN A 171 -6.18 8.79 -21.09
N ALA A 172 -6.54 8.18 -19.94
CA ALA A 172 -7.90 7.69 -19.72
C ALA A 172 -8.86 8.82 -19.33
N LEU A 173 -8.43 9.70 -18.42
CA LEU A 173 -9.27 10.76 -17.87
C LEU A 173 -9.05 12.12 -18.54
N LYS A 174 -8.06 12.29 -19.41
CA LYS A 174 -7.71 13.56 -20.10
C LYS A 174 -7.73 14.76 -19.13
N SER A 175 -7.12 14.61 -17.97
CA SER A 175 -7.02 15.63 -16.94
C SER A 175 -5.89 16.61 -17.22
N ASP A 176 -5.97 17.81 -16.64
CA ASP A 176 -4.93 18.81 -16.77
C ASP A 176 -3.64 18.42 -16.06
N ASN A 177 -2.49 18.85 -16.57
CA ASN A 177 -1.18 18.56 -15.99
C ASN A 177 -1.08 19.06 -14.53
N ALA A 178 -1.67 20.19 -14.19
CA ALA A 178 -1.69 20.72 -12.82
C ALA A 178 -2.39 19.76 -11.85
N PHE A 179 -3.50 19.15 -12.26
CA PHE A 179 -4.20 18.15 -11.46
C PHE A 179 -3.34 16.90 -11.27
N ILE A 180 -2.68 16.43 -12.34
CA ILE A 180 -1.79 15.26 -12.28
C ILE A 180 -0.64 15.48 -11.28
N ILE A 181 0.02 16.65 -11.35
CA ILE A 181 1.09 17.02 -10.43
C ILE A 181 0.59 17.06 -8.98
N HIS A 182 -0.59 17.66 -8.75
CA HIS A 182 -1.21 17.69 -7.42
C HIS A 182 -1.47 16.28 -6.87
N GLU A 183 -2.02 15.36 -7.69
CA GLU A 183 -2.25 13.96 -7.29
C GLU A 183 -0.94 13.23 -6.98
N LEU A 184 0.13 13.45 -7.76
CA LEU A 184 1.44 12.89 -7.49
C LEU A 184 2.01 13.42 -6.17
N ILE A 185 2.02 14.73 -5.94
CA ILE A 185 2.51 15.34 -4.69
C ILE A 185 1.74 14.79 -3.50
N ARG A 186 0.41 14.67 -3.60
CA ARG A 186 -0.42 14.09 -2.56
C ARG A 186 -0.02 12.65 -2.25
N SER A 187 0.20 11.83 -3.27
CA SER A 187 0.62 10.43 -3.13
C SER A 187 1.97 10.32 -2.42
N TRP A 188 2.94 11.16 -2.78
CA TRP A 188 4.26 11.19 -2.14
C TRP A 188 4.21 11.70 -0.71
N PHE A 189 3.29 12.61 -0.39
CA PHE A 189 3.05 13.07 0.98
C PHE A 189 2.67 11.91 1.90
N PHE A 190 1.81 10.99 1.45
CA PHE A 190 1.42 9.82 2.24
C PHE A 190 2.55 8.82 2.46
N ILE A 191 3.43 8.64 1.47
CA ILE A 191 4.66 7.85 1.64
C ILE A 191 5.53 8.47 2.74
N SER A 192 5.69 9.80 2.74
CA SER A 192 6.46 10.50 3.76
C SER A 192 5.88 10.33 5.16
N ILE A 193 4.55 10.35 5.31
CA ILE A 193 3.87 10.07 6.59
C ILE A 193 4.16 8.64 7.07
N PHE A 194 4.14 7.66 6.17
CA PHE A 194 4.48 6.29 6.51
C PHE A 194 5.90 6.17 7.06
N LEU A 195 6.88 6.73 6.35
CA LEU A 195 8.28 6.71 6.79
C LEU A 195 8.48 7.41 8.14
N LEU A 196 7.80 8.55 8.36
CA LEU A 196 7.82 9.25 9.64
C LEU A 196 7.14 8.44 10.76
N SER A 197 6.03 7.76 10.48
CA SER A 197 5.33 6.93 11.47
C SER A 197 6.19 5.79 11.99
N ILE A 198 7.02 5.19 11.14
CA ILE A 198 7.99 4.16 11.56
C ILE A 198 9.03 4.71 12.53
N PHE A 199 9.46 5.95 12.34
CA PHE A 199 10.47 6.58 13.20
C PHE A 199 9.95 6.82 14.65
N PHE A 200 8.65 7.09 14.79
CA PHE A 200 8.00 7.37 16.09
C PHE A 200 7.37 6.13 16.74
N ILE A 201 7.79 4.91 16.38
CA ILE A 201 7.22 3.69 16.96
C ILE A 201 7.53 3.58 18.45
N THR A 202 6.48 3.71 19.25
CA THR A 202 6.47 3.29 20.66
C THR A 202 5.92 1.86 20.75
N ARG A 203 6.77 0.91 21.12
CA ARG A 203 6.33 -0.47 21.38
C ARG A 203 5.72 -0.53 22.77
N ALA A 204 4.40 -0.64 22.86
CA ALA A 204 3.74 -1.00 24.10
C ALA A 204 4.04 -2.50 24.37
N LYS A 205 4.73 -2.81 25.48
CA LYS A 205 4.95 -4.17 25.94
C LYS A 205 3.87 -4.52 26.96
N VAL A 206 2.97 -5.39 26.58
CA VAL A 206 2.05 -6.09 27.49
C VAL A 206 2.51 -7.52 27.53
N ILE A 207 2.86 -8.05 28.71
CA ILE A 207 3.36 -9.43 28.86
C ILE A 207 2.20 -10.28 29.36
N VAL A 208 1.80 -11.24 28.55
CA VAL A 208 0.78 -12.26 28.88
C VAL A 208 1.41 -13.64 28.86
N SER A 209 0.92 -14.57 29.65
CA SER A 209 1.47 -15.92 29.77
C SER A 209 1.41 -16.77 28.49
N ASN A 210 0.56 -16.41 27.55
CA ASN A 210 0.39 -17.09 26.26
C ASN A 210 0.96 -16.22 25.13
N GLU A 211 1.98 -16.72 24.42
CA GLU A 211 2.69 -15.97 23.37
C GLU A 211 1.77 -15.52 22.22
N TRP A 212 0.80 -16.33 21.81
CA TRP A 212 -0.16 -15.95 20.78
C TRP A 212 -1.15 -14.89 21.27
N LEU A 213 -1.63 -15.01 22.51
CA LEU A 213 -2.54 -14.03 23.08
C LEU A 213 -1.83 -12.68 23.26
N ASP A 214 -0.57 -12.70 23.75
CA ASP A 214 0.27 -11.51 23.86
C ASP A 214 0.47 -10.85 22.49
N PHE A 215 0.78 -11.63 21.45
CA PHE A 215 0.87 -11.14 20.08
C PHE A 215 -0.40 -10.41 19.63
N PHE A 216 -1.58 -11.02 19.77
CA PHE A 216 -2.85 -10.40 19.36
C PHE A 216 -3.15 -9.12 20.13
N ILE A 217 -2.93 -9.10 21.45
CA ILE A 217 -3.11 -7.89 22.27
C ILE A 217 -2.16 -6.78 21.80
N GLN A 218 -0.89 -7.09 21.58
CA GLN A 218 0.08 -6.10 21.11
C GLN A 218 -0.28 -5.56 19.72
N VAL A 219 -0.73 -6.40 18.80
CA VAL A 219 -1.20 -5.98 17.47
C VAL A 219 -2.40 -5.05 17.60
N CYS A 220 -3.40 -5.38 18.39
CA CYS A 220 -4.58 -4.55 18.62
C CYS A 220 -4.21 -3.20 19.25
N MET A 221 -3.41 -3.20 20.31
CA MET A 221 -2.97 -1.96 20.98
C MET A 221 -2.13 -1.07 20.05
N SER A 222 -1.22 -1.66 19.30
CA SER A 222 -0.35 -0.93 18.37
C SER A 222 -1.08 -0.43 17.12
N SER A 223 -2.26 -0.95 16.79
CA SER A 223 -3.05 -0.53 15.62
C SER A 223 -3.88 0.72 15.88
N ILE A 224 -4.32 0.96 17.11
CA ILE A 224 -5.24 2.04 17.46
C ILE A 224 -4.61 3.41 17.22
N THR A 225 -3.40 3.63 17.72
CA THR A 225 -2.71 4.92 17.63
C THR A 225 -2.41 5.35 16.20
N PRO A 226 -1.80 4.52 15.33
CA PRO A 226 -1.56 4.91 13.95
C PRO A 226 -2.85 5.06 13.15
N LEU A 227 -3.88 4.27 13.43
CA LEU A 227 -5.17 4.40 12.76
C LEU A 227 -5.81 5.76 13.06
N LEU A 228 -5.85 6.18 14.33
CA LEU A 228 -6.38 7.47 14.73
C LEU A 228 -5.56 8.63 14.14
N LEU A 229 -4.23 8.55 14.19
CA LEU A 229 -3.34 9.55 13.60
C LEU A 229 -3.55 9.67 12.08
N LEU A 230 -3.64 8.55 11.37
CA LEU A 230 -3.90 8.55 9.94
C LEU A 230 -5.26 9.20 9.61
N ILE A 231 -6.33 8.81 10.30
CA ILE A 231 -7.65 9.41 10.10
C ILE A 231 -7.59 10.92 10.37
N MET A 232 -6.92 11.36 11.42
CA MET A 232 -6.77 12.78 11.74
C MET A 232 -6.00 13.54 10.65
N ILE A 233 -4.83 13.03 10.24
CA ILE A 233 -4.00 13.66 9.21
C ILE A 233 -4.74 13.73 7.88
N TYR A 234 -5.36 12.63 7.44
CA TYR A 234 -6.12 12.62 6.18
C TYR A 234 -7.34 13.55 6.21
N SER A 235 -8.03 13.65 7.35
CA SER A 235 -9.16 14.58 7.50
C SER A 235 -8.75 16.05 7.40
N VAL A 236 -7.54 16.37 7.82
CA VAL A 236 -7.02 17.74 7.75
C VAL A 236 -6.49 18.06 6.35
N PHE A 237 -5.69 17.19 5.76
CA PHE A 237 -4.94 17.48 4.53
C PHE A 237 -5.66 17.06 3.25
N ASP A 238 -6.60 16.09 3.28
CA ASP A 238 -7.35 15.66 2.10
C ASP A 238 -8.81 16.09 2.14
N SER A 239 -9.17 17.04 1.29
CA SER A 239 -10.53 17.57 1.19
C SER A 239 -11.56 16.51 0.74
N ASN A 240 -11.15 15.51 -0.05
CA ASN A 240 -12.03 14.44 -0.52
C ASN A 240 -12.35 13.47 0.63
N VAL A 241 -11.33 13.09 1.40
CA VAL A 241 -11.51 12.22 2.58
C VAL A 241 -12.34 12.94 3.66
N ARG A 242 -12.08 14.23 3.91
CA ARG A 242 -12.87 15.03 4.87
C ARG A 242 -14.36 15.08 4.48
N LYS A 243 -14.68 15.33 3.21
CA LYS A 243 -16.08 15.33 2.73
C LYS A 243 -16.71 13.94 2.87
N PHE A 244 -15.98 12.90 2.54
CA PHE A 244 -16.46 11.51 2.67
C PHE A 244 -16.79 11.18 4.13
N MET A 245 -15.88 11.49 5.08
CA MET A 245 -16.13 11.26 6.50
C MET A 245 -17.32 12.07 7.00
N PHE A 246 -17.45 13.33 6.61
CA PHE A 246 -18.60 14.15 6.99
C PHE A 246 -19.94 13.55 6.52
N VAL A 247 -19.99 13.03 5.28
CA VAL A 247 -21.18 12.36 4.75
C VAL A 247 -21.51 11.08 5.53
N MET A 248 -20.48 10.28 5.86
CA MET A 248 -20.64 9.06 6.66
C MET A 248 -21.17 9.35 8.06
N PHE A 249 -20.58 10.34 8.76
CA PHE A 249 -21.07 10.77 10.09
C PHE A 249 -22.52 11.28 10.03
N LYS A 250 -22.88 12.07 9.03
CA LYS A 250 -24.23 12.57 8.86
C LYS A 250 -25.24 11.43 8.60
N LYS A 251 -24.84 10.39 7.88
CA LYS A 251 -25.69 9.22 7.62
C LYS A 251 -25.90 8.41 8.91
N MET A 252 -24.82 8.13 9.66
CA MET A 252 -24.90 7.44 10.95
C MET A 252 -25.80 8.18 11.96
N TYR A 253 -25.73 9.52 11.98
CA TYR A 253 -26.55 10.34 12.89
C TYR A 253 -28.03 10.47 12.47
N ARG A 254 -28.37 10.15 11.22
CA ARG A 254 -29.76 10.13 10.74
C ARG A 254 -30.46 8.80 10.89
N GLU A 255 -29.70 7.70 11.05
CA GLU A 255 -30.22 6.36 11.20
C GLU A 255 -30.36 5.92 12.69
N ASN A 256 -29.90 6.77 13.62
CA ASN A 256 -30.15 6.72 15.06
C ASN A 256 -31.12 7.85 15.49
#